data_778be50a63307bd71bf35186e2c79e0c
#
_entry.id   778be50a63307bd71bf35186e2c79e0c
#
_cell.length_a   1.000
_cell.length_b   1.000
_cell.length_c   1.000
_cell.angle_alpha   90.00
_cell.angle_beta   90.00
_cell.angle_gamma   90.00
#
_symmetry.space_group_name_H-M   'P 1'
#
loop_
_entity.id
_entity.type
_entity.pdbx_description
1 polymer ?
#
loop_
_entity_poly.entity_id
_entity_poly.type
_entity_poly.pdbx_seq_one_letter_code
_entity_poly.pdbx_strand_id
1 'polypeptide(L)'
;KDPYAKNRVVKCSICGKAALEDEFGNGECKNCGWKFSRDEEILESQLGISYPMLVSPTTAREQYEKRTPFKATFKEFVNGLFFYSEMLFTYEGVSYEVFFKNENVIVLCSEAMQREYQTREDFENHADIGGKLLKDIWDDVTFAGFMFCG
;
A
#
# COMPACT_ATOMS: atom_id res chain seq x y z
N LYS A 1 -13.57 -12.84 29.39
CA LYS A 1 -13.53 -11.51 28.76
C LYS A 1 -12.51 -10.66 29.49
N ASP A 2 -11.54 -10.13 28.76
CA ASP A 2 -10.50 -9.31 29.32
C ASP A 2 -11.09 -7.99 29.83
N PRO A 3 -11.04 -7.71 31.15
CA PRO A 3 -11.59 -6.47 31.69
C PRO A 3 -10.82 -5.23 31.28
N TYR A 4 -9.63 -5.39 30.69
CA TYR A 4 -8.81 -4.30 30.22
C TYR A 4 -8.98 -4.04 28.72
N ALA A 5 -9.70 -4.89 27.99
CA ALA A 5 -9.97 -4.67 26.58
C ALA A 5 -11.00 -3.55 26.44
N LYS A 6 -10.59 -2.47 25.78
CA LYS A 6 -11.42 -1.29 25.57
C LYS A 6 -11.78 -1.13 24.11
N ASN A 7 -12.47 -2.15 23.58
CA ASN A 7 -12.96 -2.07 22.20
C ASN A 7 -14.21 -1.21 22.16
N ARG A 8 -14.31 -0.39 21.13
CA ARG A 8 -15.51 0.40 20.89
C ARG A 8 -15.97 0.25 19.45
N VAL A 9 -17.24 0.52 19.23
CA VAL A 9 -17.86 0.47 17.91
C VAL A 9 -17.65 1.84 17.26
N VAL A 10 -17.10 1.83 16.04
CA VAL A 10 -16.96 3.04 15.22
C VAL A 10 -17.55 2.79 13.85
N LYS A 11 -17.76 3.84 13.10
CA LYS A 11 -18.26 3.74 11.73
C LYS A 11 -17.10 3.54 10.78
N CYS A 12 -17.16 2.50 9.94
CA CYS A 12 -16.14 2.28 8.92
C CYS A 12 -16.16 3.43 7.91
N SER A 13 -14.99 4.03 7.67
CA SER A 13 -14.86 5.17 6.75
C SER A 13 -15.06 4.78 5.28
N ILE A 14 -15.04 3.49 4.97
CA ILE A 14 -15.16 3.00 3.59
C ILE A 14 -16.60 2.57 3.28
N CYS A 15 -17.16 1.65 4.05
CA CYS A 15 -18.50 1.11 3.76
C CYS A 15 -19.62 1.66 4.64
N GLY A 16 -19.28 2.42 5.68
CA GLY A 16 -20.28 3.00 6.59
C GLY A 16 -20.87 2.05 7.62
N LYS A 17 -20.49 0.78 7.62
CA LYS A 17 -20.97 -0.19 8.59
C LYS A 17 -20.17 -0.09 9.89
N ALA A 18 -20.69 -0.73 10.95
CA ALA A 18 -20.03 -0.75 12.24
C ALA A 18 -18.71 -1.54 12.18
N ALA A 19 -17.69 -1.01 12.81
CA ALA A 19 -16.39 -1.65 12.93
C ALA A 19 -15.94 -1.57 14.38
N LEU A 20 -15.05 -2.47 14.80
CA LEU A 20 -14.50 -2.47 16.15
C LEU A 20 -13.10 -1.86 16.16
N GLU A 21 -12.92 -0.90 17.07
CA GLU A 21 -11.64 -0.24 17.30
C GLU A 21 -11.12 -0.64 18.67
N ASP A 22 -9.83 -0.97 18.77
CA ASP A 22 -9.21 -1.31 20.04
C ASP A 22 -8.81 -0.05 20.81
N GLU A 23 -8.21 -0.24 22.00
CA GLU A 23 -7.79 0.87 22.86
C GLU A 23 -6.68 1.74 22.26
N PHE A 24 -5.99 1.23 21.23
CA PHE A 24 -4.91 1.94 20.55
C PHE A 24 -5.39 2.66 19.27
N GLY A 25 -6.66 2.56 18.95
CA GLY A 25 -7.20 3.19 17.75
C GLY A 25 -7.04 2.36 16.49
N ASN A 26 -6.74 1.07 16.63
CA ASN A 26 -6.58 0.15 15.50
C ASN A 26 -7.79 -0.76 15.38
N GLY A 27 -8.17 -1.11 14.17
CA GLY A 27 -9.31 -1.97 13.99
C GLY A 27 -9.48 -2.50 12.58
N GLU A 28 -10.57 -3.26 12.41
CA GLU A 28 -10.93 -3.87 11.15
C GLU A 28 -12.44 -3.87 10.99
N CYS A 29 -12.91 -3.54 9.80
CA CYS A 29 -14.31 -3.66 9.46
C CYS A 29 -14.60 -5.08 8.99
N LYS A 30 -15.48 -5.79 9.70
CA LYS A 30 -15.85 -7.16 9.34
C LYS A 30 -16.71 -7.23 8.08
N ASN A 31 -17.33 -6.09 7.68
CA ASN A 31 -18.15 -6.05 6.48
C ASN A 31 -17.31 -5.96 5.20
N CYS A 32 -16.38 -5.01 5.14
CA CYS A 32 -15.59 -4.78 3.92
C CYS A 32 -14.12 -5.19 4.03
N GLY A 33 -13.64 -5.49 5.24
CA GLY A 33 -12.24 -5.87 5.43
C GLY A 33 -11.28 -4.70 5.58
N TRP A 34 -11.78 -3.47 5.61
CA TRP A 34 -10.93 -2.29 5.78
C TRP A 34 -10.23 -2.33 7.13
N LYS A 35 -8.92 -2.24 7.11
CA LYS A 35 -8.11 -2.15 8.33
C LYS A 35 -7.65 -0.71 8.51
N PHE A 36 -7.70 -0.22 9.73
CA PHE A 36 -7.38 1.17 10.03
C PHE A 36 -6.54 1.28 11.31
N SER A 37 -5.84 2.41 11.44
CA SER A 37 -5.06 2.70 12.63
C SER A 37 -5.20 4.18 12.98
N ARG A 38 -4.76 4.54 14.19
CA ARG A 38 -4.75 5.93 14.64
C ARG A 38 -3.89 6.82 13.76
N ASP A 39 -2.88 6.25 13.11
CA ASP A 39 -1.95 7.00 12.27
C ASP A 39 -2.47 7.22 10.84
N GLU A 40 -3.63 6.67 10.51
CA GLU A 40 -4.23 6.76 9.18
C GLU A 40 -4.39 8.21 8.71
N GLU A 41 -4.93 9.06 9.56
CA GLU A 41 -5.18 10.46 9.21
C GLU A 41 -3.89 11.22 8.89
N ILE A 42 -2.82 10.95 9.62
CA ILE A 42 -1.53 11.61 9.40
C ILE A 42 -0.96 11.19 8.04
N LEU A 43 -0.97 9.91 7.76
CA LEU A 43 -0.46 9.39 6.48
C LEU A 43 -1.31 9.86 5.31
N GLU A 44 -2.63 9.90 5.46
CA GLU A 44 -3.53 10.38 4.43
C GLU A 44 -3.23 11.85 4.09
N SER A 45 -3.02 12.69 5.10
CA SER A 45 -2.74 14.12 4.87
C SER A 45 -1.39 14.37 4.22
N GLN A 46 -0.39 13.52 4.47
CA GLN A 46 0.96 13.68 3.95
C GLN A 46 1.18 12.97 2.62
N LEU A 47 0.64 11.79 2.44
CA LEU A 47 0.92 10.90 1.32
C LEU A 47 -0.30 10.57 0.47
N GLY A 48 -1.50 10.89 0.95
CA GLY A 48 -2.75 10.51 0.28
C GLY A 48 -3.06 9.02 0.38
N ILE A 49 -2.43 8.31 1.30
CA ILE A 49 -2.67 6.88 1.53
C ILE A 49 -2.95 6.63 3.00
N SER A 50 -3.62 5.54 3.29
CA SER A 50 -3.92 5.12 4.65
C SER A 50 -2.96 4.02 5.12
N TYR A 51 -2.94 3.79 6.40
CA TYR A 51 -2.19 2.69 7.01
C TYR A 51 -3.19 1.81 7.77
N PRO A 52 -3.11 0.48 7.74
CA PRO A 52 -2.06 -0.34 7.10
C PRO A 52 -2.36 -0.74 5.66
N MET A 53 -3.46 -0.31 5.09
CA MET A 53 -3.89 -0.76 3.76
C MET A 53 -3.07 -0.17 2.61
N LEU A 54 -2.41 0.97 2.82
CA LEU A 54 -1.56 1.66 1.85
C LEU A 54 -2.29 2.10 0.58
N VAL A 55 -3.59 2.25 0.67
CA VAL A 55 -4.45 2.76 -0.40
C VAL A 55 -5.23 3.94 0.15
N SER A 56 -5.50 4.96 -0.66
CA SER A 56 -6.27 6.11 -0.17
C SER A 56 -7.70 5.70 0.15
N PRO A 57 -8.33 6.34 1.14
CA PRO A 57 -9.75 6.09 1.42
C PRO A 57 -10.65 6.35 0.21
N THR A 58 -10.34 7.36 -0.60
CA THR A 58 -11.10 7.67 -1.81
C THR A 58 -11.05 6.51 -2.80
N THR A 59 -9.85 5.99 -3.09
CA THR A 59 -9.68 4.84 -3.97
C THR A 59 -10.36 3.60 -3.38
N ALA A 60 -10.22 3.39 -2.06
CA ALA A 60 -10.85 2.25 -1.40
C ALA A 60 -12.38 2.28 -1.49
N ARG A 61 -12.98 3.46 -1.36
CA ARG A 61 -14.44 3.60 -1.51
C ARG A 61 -14.90 3.24 -2.92
N GLU A 62 -14.18 3.69 -3.93
CA GLU A 62 -14.47 3.32 -5.32
C GLU A 62 -14.34 1.83 -5.54
N GLN A 63 -13.30 1.22 -5.00
CA GLN A 63 -13.08 -0.23 -5.09
C GLN A 63 -14.18 -1.01 -4.37
N TYR A 64 -14.61 -0.53 -3.21
CA TYR A 64 -15.72 -1.16 -2.49
C TYR A 64 -17.02 -1.11 -3.30
N GLU A 65 -17.33 0.02 -3.90
CA GLU A 65 -18.52 0.16 -4.75
C GLU A 65 -18.48 -0.77 -5.95
N LYS A 66 -17.31 -0.95 -6.54
CA LYS A 66 -17.12 -1.84 -7.70
C LYS A 66 -16.94 -3.31 -7.30
N ARG A 67 -16.93 -3.61 -6.01
CA ARG A 67 -16.70 -4.95 -5.46
C ARG A 67 -15.35 -5.53 -5.88
N THR A 68 -14.34 -4.69 -5.99
CA THR A 68 -12.96 -5.10 -6.26
C THR A 68 -12.13 -5.06 -4.98
N PRO A 69 -11.06 -5.86 -4.89
CA PRO A 69 -10.19 -5.84 -3.72
C PRO A 69 -9.53 -4.48 -3.50
N PHE A 70 -9.24 -4.15 -2.26
CA PHE A 70 -8.49 -2.95 -1.93
C PHE A 70 -7.06 -3.11 -2.41
N LYS A 71 -6.60 -2.15 -3.20
CA LYS A 71 -5.24 -2.18 -3.75
C LYS A 71 -4.78 -0.75 -4.04
N ALA A 72 -3.56 -0.43 -3.64
CA ALA A 72 -2.94 0.85 -3.97
C ALA A 72 -2.89 1.04 -5.49
N THR A 73 -3.12 2.26 -5.96
CA THR A 73 -2.81 2.61 -7.34
C THR A 73 -1.30 2.66 -7.51
N PHE A 74 -0.82 2.67 -8.75
CA PHE A 74 0.62 2.80 -9.00
C PHE A 74 1.20 4.07 -8.36
N LYS A 75 0.48 5.18 -8.45
CA LYS A 75 0.91 6.43 -7.83
C LYS A 75 0.98 6.33 -6.31
N GLU A 76 0.00 5.69 -5.70
CA GLU A 76 -0.01 5.44 -4.26
C GLU A 76 1.14 4.53 -3.84
N PHE A 77 1.46 3.52 -4.66
CA PHE A 77 2.61 2.65 -4.44
C PHE A 77 3.91 3.47 -4.44
N VAL A 78 4.09 4.34 -5.42
CA VAL A 78 5.29 5.19 -5.50
C VAL A 78 5.37 6.14 -4.30
N ASN A 79 4.24 6.74 -3.90
CA ASN A 79 4.21 7.59 -2.70
C ASN A 79 4.62 6.80 -1.45
N GLY A 80 4.12 5.58 -1.32
CA GLY A 80 4.48 4.71 -0.20
C GLY A 80 5.96 4.34 -0.22
N LEU A 81 6.53 4.11 -1.38
CA LEU A 81 7.94 3.83 -1.53
C LEU A 81 8.80 4.95 -0.95
N PHE A 82 8.44 6.20 -1.23
CA PHE A 82 9.19 7.34 -0.70
C PHE A 82 9.05 7.52 0.81
N PHE A 83 8.03 6.95 1.40
CA PHE A 83 7.86 6.96 2.85
C PHE A 83 8.55 5.77 3.53
N TYR A 84 8.36 4.56 2.99
CA TYR A 84 8.83 3.32 3.62
C TYR A 84 10.21 2.87 3.16
N SER A 85 10.70 3.40 2.06
CA SER A 85 12.02 3.11 1.47
C SER A 85 12.17 1.72 0.83
N GLU A 86 11.28 0.79 1.12
CA GLU A 86 11.33 -0.57 0.56
C GLU A 86 9.92 -1.10 0.35
N MET A 87 9.68 -1.69 -0.81
CA MET A 87 8.37 -2.26 -1.18
C MET A 87 8.56 -3.58 -1.90
N LEU A 88 7.59 -4.48 -1.73
CA LEU A 88 7.58 -5.79 -2.38
C LEU A 88 6.33 -5.95 -3.22
N PHE A 89 6.48 -6.58 -4.38
CA PHE A 89 5.35 -6.99 -5.19
C PHE A 89 5.66 -8.26 -5.96
N THR A 90 4.62 -8.88 -6.49
CA THR A 90 4.73 -10.09 -7.31
C THR A 90 4.08 -9.85 -8.66
N TYR A 91 4.71 -10.31 -9.71
CA TYR A 91 4.17 -10.24 -11.07
C TYR A 91 4.50 -11.54 -11.78
N GLU A 92 3.48 -12.20 -12.34
CA GLU A 92 3.61 -13.48 -13.03
C GLU A 92 4.40 -14.53 -12.22
N GLY A 93 4.13 -14.59 -10.92
CA GLY A 93 4.76 -15.55 -10.03
C GLY A 93 6.18 -15.23 -9.60
N VAL A 94 6.71 -14.10 -10.02
CA VAL A 94 8.07 -13.65 -9.65
C VAL A 94 7.98 -12.54 -8.62
N SER A 95 8.77 -12.64 -7.57
CA SER A 95 8.85 -11.62 -6.52
C SER A 95 9.86 -10.54 -6.89
N TYR A 96 9.44 -9.30 -6.74
CA TYR A 96 10.26 -8.12 -7.00
C TYR A 96 10.38 -7.27 -5.75
N GLU A 97 11.51 -6.62 -5.63
CA GLU A 97 11.80 -5.69 -4.55
C GLU A 97 12.15 -4.33 -5.15
N VAL A 98 11.63 -3.27 -4.55
CA VAL A 98 11.96 -1.89 -4.90
C VAL A 98 12.48 -1.23 -3.65
N PHE A 99 13.66 -0.61 -3.74
CA PHE A 99 14.26 0.05 -2.59
C PHE A 99 15.17 1.21 -3.04
N PHE A 100 15.56 2.05 -2.08
CA PHE A 100 16.52 3.12 -2.33
C PHE A 100 17.93 2.64 -2.06
N LYS A 101 18.80 2.74 -3.07
CA LYS A 101 20.21 2.45 -2.95
C LYS A 101 20.94 3.56 -2.17
N ASN A 102 20.49 4.80 -2.40
CA ASN A 102 20.90 5.98 -1.67
C ASN A 102 19.74 6.99 -1.73
N GLU A 103 19.95 8.23 -1.34
CA GLU A 103 18.86 9.20 -1.22
C GLU A 103 18.00 9.38 -2.46
N ASN A 104 18.53 9.12 -3.65
CA ASN A 104 17.82 9.42 -4.90
C ASN A 104 17.67 8.22 -5.84
N VAL A 105 18.53 7.21 -5.73
CA VAL A 105 18.54 6.11 -6.70
C VAL A 105 17.59 5.01 -6.26
N ILE A 106 16.63 4.69 -7.10
CA ILE A 106 15.63 3.65 -6.87
C ILE A 106 16.07 2.39 -7.61
N VAL A 107 16.09 1.27 -6.92
CA VAL A 107 16.47 -0.03 -7.49
C VAL A 107 15.23 -0.91 -7.58
N LEU A 108 15.01 -1.47 -8.75
CA LEU A 108 14.00 -2.52 -8.99
C LEU A 108 14.75 -3.81 -9.28
N CYS A 109 14.54 -4.82 -8.47
CA CYS A 109 15.25 -6.08 -8.65
C CYS A 109 14.41 -7.33 -8.36
N SER A 110 14.87 -8.43 -8.93
CA SER A 110 14.41 -9.77 -8.64
C SER A 110 15.65 -10.68 -8.63
N GLU A 111 15.48 -11.99 -8.51
CA GLU A 111 16.61 -12.92 -8.61
C GLU A 111 17.31 -12.85 -9.98
N ALA A 112 16.57 -12.47 -11.03
CA ALA A 112 17.07 -12.51 -12.41
C ALA A 112 17.44 -11.14 -12.99
N MET A 113 17.10 -10.04 -12.31
CA MET A 113 17.33 -8.71 -12.87
C MET A 113 17.56 -7.67 -11.79
N GLN A 114 18.27 -6.60 -12.16
CA GLN A 114 18.44 -5.43 -11.31
C GLN A 114 18.57 -4.20 -12.20
N ARG A 115 17.75 -3.18 -11.91
CA ARG A 115 17.78 -1.92 -12.64
C ARG A 115 17.73 -0.75 -11.69
N GLU A 116 18.39 0.35 -12.07
CA GLU A 116 18.46 1.55 -11.27
C GLU A 116 17.81 2.71 -12.02
N TYR A 117 17.10 3.56 -11.26
CA TYR A 117 16.43 4.76 -11.77
C TYR A 117 16.90 5.95 -10.95
N GLN A 118 17.29 7.02 -11.62
CA GLN A 118 17.98 8.14 -10.98
C GLN A 118 17.04 9.14 -10.32
N THR A 119 15.76 9.14 -10.71
CA THR A 119 14.77 10.07 -10.16
C THR A 119 13.43 9.33 -10.00
N ARG A 120 12.53 9.95 -9.23
CA ARG A 120 11.17 9.47 -9.11
C ARG A 120 10.47 9.40 -10.47
N GLU A 121 10.61 10.47 -11.27
CA GLU A 121 10.00 10.53 -12.60
C GLU A 121 10.55 9.45 -13.52
N ASP A 122 11.85 9.19 -13.45
CA ASP A 122 12.48 8.13 -14.22
C ASP A 122 11.87 6.77 -13.87
N PHE A 123 11.73 6.48 -12.57
CA PHE A 123 11.10 5.25 -12.10
C PHE A 123 9.64 5.16 -12.55
N GLU A 124 8.85 6.21 -12.33
CA GLU A 124 7.44 6.21 -12.69
C GLU A 124 7.19 5.96 -14.18
N ASN A 125 8.02 6.55 -15.03
CA ASN A 125 7.81 6.51 -16.47
C ASN A 125 8.56 5.40 -17.19
N HIS A 126 9.62 4.86 -16.62
CA HIS A 126 10.50 3.93 -17.31
C HIS A 126 10.74 2.60 -16.61
N ALA A 127 10.28 2.42 -15.37
CA ALA A 127 10.39 1.12 -14.70
C ALA A 127 9.67 0.07 -15.55
N ASP A 128 10.39 -1.00 -15.91
CA ASP A 128 9.84 -2.05 -16.78
C ASP A 128 10.20 -3.44 -16.30
N ILE A 129 9.37 -4.40 -16.71
CA ILE A 129 9.60 -5.82 -16.49
C ILE A 129 9.37 -6.49 -17.82
N GLY A 130 10.42 -7.08 -18.38
CA GLY A 130 10.32 -7.78 -19.66
C GLY A 130 9.87 -6.90 -20.82
N GLY A 131 10.24 -5.63 -20.80
CA GLY A 131 9.86 -4.67 -21.84
C GLY A 131 8.50 -4.04 -21.67
N LYS A 132 7.78 -4.36 -20.60
CA LYS A 132 6.48 -3.76 -20.28
C LYS A 132 6.65 -2.79 -19.15
N LEU A 133 6.11 -1.58 -19.27
CA LEU A 133 6.22 -0.57 -18.23
C LEU A 133 5.44 -1.00 -16.99
N LEU A 134 6.04 -0.83 -15.82
CA LEU A 134 5.41 -1.20 -14.55
C LEU A 134 4.07 -0.49 -14.37
N LYS A 135 3.98 0.79 -14.73
CA LYS A 135 2.72 1.54 -14.64
C LYS A 135 1.62 0.94 -15.51
N ASP A 136 1.97 0.31 -16.64
CA ASP A 136 1.00 -0.28 -17.56
C ASP A 136 0.54 -1.68 -17.12
N ILE A 137 1.39 -2.42 -16.41
CA ILE A 137 1.07 -3.76 -15.91
C ILE A 137 0.60 -3.77 -14.46
N TRP A 138 0.48 -2.60 -13.83
CA TRP A 138 0.17 -2.50 -12.42
C TRP A 138 -1.10 -3.25 -12.00
N ASP A 139 -2.12 -3.30 -12.87
CA ASP A 139 -3.35 -4.02 -12.57
C ASP A 139 -3.13 -5.52 -12.42
N ASP A 140 -2.09 -6.06 -13.04
CA ASP A 140 -1.73 -7.48 -12.97
C ASP A 140 -0.70 -7.79 -11.89
N VAL A 141 -0.23 -6.76 -11.18
CA VAL A 141 0.74 -6.86 -10.09
C VAL A 141 0.01 -7.16 -8.80
N THR A 142 0.55 -8.07 -8.00
CA THR A 142 0.07 -8.30 -6.64
C THR A 142 1.02 -7.57 -5.68
N PHE A 143 0.50 -6.54 -5.02
CA PHE A 143 1.28 -5.78 -4.06
C PHE A 143 1.38 -6.55 -2.75
N ALA A 144 2.60 -6.90 -2.35
CA ALA A 144 2.85 -7.71 -1.16
C ALA A 144 3.14 -6.88 0.10
N GLY A 145 3.25 -5.54 -0.05
CA GLY A 145 3.54 -4.65 1.05
C GLY A 145 5.01 -4.23 1.08
N PHE A 146 5.47 -3.81 2.22
CA PHE A 146 6.85 -3.38 2.41
C PHE A 146 7.59 -4.34 3.33
N MET A 147 8.91 -4.42 3.12
CA MET A 147 9.78 -5.19 4.01
C MET A 147 10.16 -4.33 5.20
N PHE A 148 10.05 -4.95 6.37
CA PHE A 148 10.69 -4.41 7.54
C PHE A 148 12.07 -5.07 7.65
N CYS A 149 13.12 -4.29 7.42
CA CYS A 149 14.45 -4.73 7.75
C CYS A 149 14.54 -4.70 9.27
N GLY A 150 14.30 -5.85 9.85
CA GLY A 150 14.42 -6.03 11.29
C GLY A 150 15.86 -6.00 11.71
#